data_27e7bf2b762db29a111fbbede9722ae0
#
_entry.id   27e7bf2b762db29a111fbbede9722ae0
#
_cell.length_a   1.000
_cell.length_b   1.000
_cell.length_c   1.000
_cell.angle_alpha   90.00
_cell.angle_beta   90.00
_cell.angle_gamma   90.00
#
_symmetry.space_group_name_H-M   'P 1'
#
loop_
_entity.id
_entity.type
_entity.pdbx_description
1 polymer ?
#
loop_
_entity_poly.entity_id
_entity_poly.type
_entity_poly.pdbx_seq_one_letter_code
_entity_poly.pdbx_strand_id
1 'polypeptide(L)' 'MAGTGTIKTNNIGEMVEIVARLTKEGIGFEVRKNSGYWIIEMTGAY' A
#
# COMPACT_ATOMS: atom_id res chain seq x y z
N MET A 1 -12.43 7.59 -10.65
CA MET A 1 -12.11 7.86 -9.28
C MET A 1 -10.70 7.43 -8.94
N ALA A 2 -9.98 8.28 -8.35
CA ALA A 2 -8.61 7.98 -8.06
C ALA A 2 -8.50 6.80 -7.11
N GLY A 3 -7.41 6.11 -7.20
CA GLY A 3 -7.19 4.97 -6.36
C GLY A 3 -6.71 5.37 -4.99
N THR A 4 -7.55 6.08 -4.26
CA THR A 4 -7.20 6.42 -2.89
C THR A 4 -7.80 5.39 -1.97
N GLY A 5 -7.10 5.10 -0.91
CA GLY A 5 -7.57 4.13 0.04
C GLY A 5 -6.44 3.70 0.94
N THR A 6 -6.79 2.92 1.92
CA THR A 6 -5.82 2.46 2.90
C THR A 6 -5.96 0.96 3.08
N ILE A 7 -4.84 0.26 3.01
CA ILE A 7 -4.80 -1.17 3.24
C ILE A 7 -3.98 -1.40 4.49
N LYS A 8 -4.51 -2.21 5.39
CA LYS A 8 -3.82 -2.53 6.63
C LYS A 8 -3.60 -4.03 6.70
N THR A 9 -2.38 -4.45 6.95
CA THR A 9 -2.07 -5.86 7.07
C THR A 9 -0.97 -6.05 8.08
N ASN A 10 -1.00 -7.19 8.76
CA ASN A 10 0.05 -7.53 9.69
C ASN A 10 0.97 -8.60 9.13
N ASN A 11 0.84 -8.88 7.85
CA ASN A 11 1.65 -9.90 7.20
C ASN A 11 2.59 -9.23 6.22
N ILE A 12 3.89 -9.37 6.47
CA ILE A 12 4.87 -8.68 5.63
C ILE A 12 4.88 -9.22 4.20
N GLY A 13 4.64 -10.51 4.04
CA GLY A 13 4.59 -11.07 2.70
C GLY A 13 3.44 -10.48 1.90
N GLU A 14 2.31 -10.31 2.55
CA GLU A 14 1.16 -9.69 1.90
C GLU A 14 1.45 -8.22 1.58
N MET A 15 2.11 -7.54 2.50
CA MET A 15 2.46 -6.15 2.28
C MET A 15 3.35 -6.00 1.04
N VAL A 16 4.36 -6.85 0.94
CA VAL A 16 5.28 -6.81 -0.20
C VAL A 16 4.54 -7.08 -1.50
N GLU A 17 3.61 -8.01 -1.47
CA GLU A 17 2.84 -8.35 -2.65
C GLU A 17 1.99 -7.17 -3.11
N ILE A 18 1.36 -6.50 -2.17
CA ILE A 18 0.53 -5.35 -2.50
C ILE A 18 1.39 -4.23 -3.07
N VAL A 19 2.52 -3.97 -2.42
CA VAL A 19 3.42 -2.91 -2.87
C VAL A 19 3.92 -3.20 -4.29
N ALA A 20 4.28 -4.45 -4.55
CA ALA A 20 4.77 -4.82 -5.87
C ALA A 20 3.69 -4.59 -6.93
N ARG A 21 2.45 -4.91 -6.60
CA ARG A 21 1.37 -4.72 -7.55
C ARG A 21 1.11 -3.24 -7.81
N LEU A 22 1.11 -2.44 -6.75
CA LEU A 22 0.90 -1.00 -6.91
C LEU A 22 2.00 -0.39 -7.76
N THR A 23 3.23 -0.82 -7.52
CA THR A 23 4.36 -0.32 -8.29
C THR A 23 4.20 -0.69 -9.76
N LYS A 24 3.78 -1.92 -10.01
CA LYS A 24 3.61 -2.38 -11.37
C LYS A 24 2.54 -1.58 -12.11
N GLU A 25 1.51 -1.18 -11.40
CA GLU A 25 0.42 -0.46 -12.02
C GLU A 25 0.63 1.05 -12.01
N GLY A 26 1.73 1.51 -11.44
CA GLY A 26 2.03 2.93 -11.45
C GLY A 26 1.21 3.75 -10.49
N ILE A 27 0.73 3.12 -9.42
CA ILE A 27 -0.08 3.81 -8.44
C ILE A 27 0.81 4.34 -7.33
N GLY A 28 0.65 5.60 -6.99
CA GLY A 28 1.41 6.18 -5.90
C GLY A 28 0.91 5.69 -4.56
N PHE A 29 1.82 5.48 -3.63
CA PHE A 29 1.45 4.98 -2.32
C PHE A 29 2.51 5.32 -1.29
N GLU A 30 2.11 5.19 -0.03
CA GLU A 30 3.03 5.32 1.09
C GLU A 30 2.84 4.13 2.00
N VAL A 31 3.94 3.65 2.56
CA VAL A 31 3.90 2.53 3.48
C VAL A 31 4.40 2.99 4.84
N ARG A 32 3.63 2.68 5.86
CA ARG A 32 3.99 3.01 7.24
C ARG A 32 3.79 1.80 8.11
N LYS A 33 4.54 1.73 9.17
CA LYS A 33 4.37 0.67 10.14
C LYS A 33 3.84 1.27 11.42
N ASN A 34 2.79 0.67 11.96
CA ASN A 34 2.16 1.19 13.15
C ASN A 34 1.66 0.03 14.01
N SER A 35 2.25 -0.12 15.19
CA SER A 35 1.80 -1.11 16.17
C SER A 35 1.71 -2.51 15.58
N GLY A 36 2.72 -2.91 14.84
CA GLY A 36 2.76 -4.26 14.30
C GLY A 36 1.98 -4.43 13.01
N TYR A 37 1.40 -3.37 12.49
CA TYR A 37 0.68 -3.41 11.23
C TYR A 37 1.39 -2.59 10.19
N TRP A 38 1.28 -3.04 8.95
CA TRP A 38 1.75 -2.27 7.81
C TRP A 38 0.56 -1.56 7.21
N ILE A 39 0.68 -0.26 7.07
CA ILE A 39 -0.40 0.55 6.52
C ILE A 39 0.07 1.08 5.18
N ILE A 40 -0.63 0.69 4.14
CA ILE A 40 -0.31 1.12 2.79
C ILE A 40 -1.37 2.10 2.36
N GLU A 41 -0.98 3.34 2.22
CA GLU A 41 -1.91 4.39 1.85
C GLU A 41 -1.70 4.75 0.40
N MET A 42 -2.71 4.58 -0.40
CA MET A 42 -2.63 4.95 -1.80
C MET A 42 -2.87 6.44 -1.92
N THR A 43 -1.89 7.11 -2.49
CA THR A 43 -1.95 8.57 -2.60
C THR A 43 -2.56 9.01 -3.92
N GLY A 44 -3.02 8.05 -4.69
CA GLY A 44 -3.59 8.36 -5.96
C GLY A 44 -2.55 8.22 -7.04
N ALA A 45 -3.00 8.16 -8.25
CA ALA A 45 -2.09 8.02 -9.35
C ALA A 45 -1.33 9.31 -9.52
N TYR A 46 -0.21 9.16 -10.05
CA TYR A 46 0.55 10.31 -10.38
C TYR A 46 -0.19 11.26 -11.30
#